data_592e8fdfaa23abe632f2362e91a595bc
#
_entry.id   592e8fdfaa23abe632f2362e91a595bc
#
_cell.length_a   1.000
_cell.length_b   1.000
_cell.length_c   1.000
_cell.angle_alpha   90.00
_cell.angle_beta   90.00
_cell.angle_gamma   90.00
#
_symmetry.space_group_name_H-M   'P 1'
#
loop_
_entity.id
_entity.type
_entity.pdbx_description
1 polymer ?
#
loop_
_entity_poly.entity_id
_entity_poly.type
_entity_poly.pdbx_seq_one_letter_code
_entity_poly.pdbx_strand_id
1 'polypeptide(L)'
;SVYAGDDRSGKISLEGIFAGTLTILDAGKGNLAITYDGVMGLKALDGTTFGDRATWHCVGGLTALGGKFDNEHGICKWQFPDGDTAFSTYEGGGALGKQVNGKWRFIGGTGKYENISGEGVFFRQSVRGAKDGTAQAYNKSTGTYSLN
;
A
#
# COMPACT_ATOMS: atom_id res chain seq x y z
N SER A 1 -29.71 10.89 -14.58
CA SER A 1 -28.36 10.71 -14.13
C SER A 1 -28.39 9.74 -12.96
N VAL A 2 -27.87 8.56 -13.20
CA VAL A 2 -27.60 7.64 -12.10
C VAL A 2 -26.46 8.29 -11.31
N TYR A 3 -26.79 8.94 -10.22
CA TYR A 3 -25.80 9.15 -9.18
C TYR A 3 -25.30 7.76 -8.82
N ALA A 4 -24.02 7.49 -9.10
CA ALA A 4 -23.34 6.46 -8.38
C ALA A 4 -23.60 6.80 -6.92
N GLY A 5 -24.56 6.11 -6.30
CA GLY A 5 -24.91 6.36 -4.93
C GLY A 5 -23.64 6.27 -4.12
N ASP A 6 -23.55 7.04 -3.04
CA ASP A 6 -22.54 6.81 -2.02
C ASP A 6 -22.59 5.33 -1.67
N ASP A 7 -21.76 4.52 -2.38
CA ASP A 7 -21.60 3.14 -2.04
C ASP A 7 -20.89 3.11 -0.69
N ARG A 8 -21.69 2.94 0.36
CA ARG A 8 -21.18 2.92 1.73
C ARG A 8 -20.36 1.67 2.03
N SER A 9 -20.37 0.73 1.11
CA SER A 9 -19.54 -0.46 1.15
C SER A 9 -19.33 -1.01 -0.24
N GLY A 10 -18.26 -1.76 -0.43
CA GLY A 10 -17.97 -2.36 -1.72
C GLY A 10 -16.62 -3.03 -1.78
N LYS A 11 -16.25 -3.37 -3.01
CA LYS A 11 -14.97 -3.99 -3.32
C LYS A 11 -13.93 -2.94 -3.67
N ILE A 12 -12.69 -3.28 -3.36
CA ILE A 12 -11.49 -2.51 -3.70
C ILE A 12 -10.64 -3.37 -4.64
N SER A 13 -10.23 -2.78 -5.75
CA SER A 13 -9.23 -3.36 -6.65
C SER A 13 -8.42 -2.21 -7.23
N LEU A 14 -7.16 -2.12 -6.82
CA LEU A 14 -6.30 -0.98 -7.13
C LEU A 14 -4.93 -1.46 -7.60
N GLU A 15 -4.34 -0.67 -8.47
CA GLU A 15 -2.94 -0.81 -8.84
C GLU A 15 -2.22 0.53 -8.80
N GLY A 16 -0.91 0.48 -8.67
CA GLY A 16 -0.06 1.65 -8.74
C GLY A 16 1.41 1.25 -8.71
N ILE A 17 2.27 2.22 -8.97
CA ILE A 17 3.72 2.05 -8.86
C ILE A 17 4.21 2.89 -7.69
N PHE A 18 4.71 2.21 -6.68
CA PHE A 18 5.37 2.85 -5.54
C PHE A 18 6.70 3.45 -6.00
N ALA A 19 7.00 4.64 -5.53
CA ALA A 19 8.29 5.28 -5.70
C ALA A 19 8.71 5.96 -4.40
N GLY A 20 9.91 5.65 -3.95
CA GLY A 20 10.36 6.19 -2.67
C GLY A 20 11.85 6.03 -2.45
N THR A 21 12.26 6.34 -1.23
CA THR A 21 13.62 6.22 -0.76
C THR A 21 13.72 5.12 0.28
N LEU A 22 14.89 4.46 0.30
CA LEU A 22 15.22 3.42 1.27
C LEU A 22 16.35 3.88 2.17
N THR A 23 16.28 3.48 3.43
CA THR A 23 17.44 3.45 4.32
C THR A 23 17.74 1.99 4.60
N ILE A 24 18.96 1.57 4.32
CA ILE A 24 19.38 0.16 4.45
C ILE A 24 20.61 0.08 5.34
N LEU A 25 20.53 -0.76 6.36
CA LEU A 25 21.70 -1.23 7.12
C LEU A 25 21.94 -2.69 6.74
N ASP A 26 23.03 -2.95 6.04
CA ASP A 26 23.38 -4.27 5.53
C ASP A 26 24.43 -4.91 6.45
N ALA A 27 24.06 -6.03 7.07
CA ALA A 27 24.94 -6.80 7.95
C ALA A 27 25.57 -8.01 7.23
N GLY A 28 25.41 -8.11 5.91
CA GLY A 28 25.94 -9.20 5.09
C GLY A 28 25.09 -10.46 5.11
N LYS A 29 25.32 -11.33 4.14
CA LYS A 29 24.65 -12.65 4.01
C LYS A 29 23.13 -12.58 3.95
N GLY A 30 22.57 -11.50 3.39
CA GLY A 30 21.13 -11.29 3.33
C GLY A 30 20.51 -10.86 4.66
N ASN A 31 21.31 -10.45 5.62
CA ASN A 31 20.86 -9.88 6.90
C ASN A 31 20.86 -8.37 6.80
N LEU A 32 19.69 -7.76 6.79
CA LEU A 32 19.59 -6.32 6.65
C LEU A 32 18.30 -5.76 7.24
N ALA A 33 18.36 -4.51 7.64
CA ALA A 33 17.20 -3.74 8.00
C ALA A 33 16.92 -2.71 6.90
N ILE A 34 15.67 -2.56 6.53
CA ILE A 34 15.22 -1.58 5.53
C ILE A 34 14.09 -0.78 6.13
N THR A 35 14.17 0.54 6.00
CA THR A 35 13.02 1.43 6.16
C THR A 35 12.81 2.17 4.85
N TYR A 36 11.55 2.53 4.58
CA TYR A 36 11.22 3.23 3.36
C TYR A 36 10.14 4.27 3.58
N ASP A 37 10.16 5.27 2.71
CA ASP A 37 9.20 6.35 2.66
C ASP A 37 8.91 6.60 1.17
N GLY A 38 7.66 6.49 0.78
CA GLY A 38 7.33 6.64 -0.63
C GLY A 38 5.86 6.91 -0.89
N VAL A 39 5.59 7.17 -2.15
CA VAL A 39 4.28 7.59 -2.63
C VAL A 39 3.84 6.73 -3.82
N MET A 40 2.55 6.76 -4.11
CA MET A 40 1.96 5.97 -5.18
C MET A 40 0.66 6.63 -5.64
N GLY A 41 0.49 6.79 -6.94
CA GLY A 41 -0.82 7.11 -7.52
C GLY A 41 -1.60 5.83 -7.78
N LEU A 42 -2.90 5.87 -7.58
CA LEU A 42 -3.77 4.69 -7.65
C LEU A 42 -4.70 4.74 -8.85
N LYS A 43 -4.92 3.59 -9.44
CA LYS A 43 -5.92 3.36 -10.48
C LYS A 43 -6.82 2.22 -10.05
N ALA A 44 -8.14 2.44 -10.09
CA ALA A 44 -9.12 1.39 -9.82
C ALA A 44 -9.24 0.44 -11.03
N LEU A 45 -9.41 -0.84 -10.73
CA LEU A 45 -9.50 -1.93 -11.68
C LEU A 45 -10.81 -2.70 -11.50
N ASP A 46 -11.08 -3.63 -12.41
CA ASP A 46 -12.13 -4.64 -12.29
C ASP A 46 -13.53 -4.03 -12.08
N GLY A 47 -13.80 -2.88 -12.68
CA GLY A 47 -15.08 -2.19 -12.58
C GLY A 47 -15.32 -1.50 -11.24
N THR A 48 -14.33 -1.48 -10.35
CA THR A 48 -14.43 -0.75 -9.08
C THR A 48 -14.12 0.72 -9.26
N THR A 49 -14.58 1.55 -8.32
CA THR A 49 -14.36 2.99 -8.35
C THR A 49 -13.67 3.52 -7.09
N PHE A 50 -13.76 2.79 -5.99
CA PHE A 50 -13.15 3.22 -4.74
C PHE A 50 -11.64 3.39 -4.88
N GLY A 51 -11.14 4.55 -4.48
CA GLY A 51 -9.70 4.84 -4.51
C GLY A 51 -9.15 5.23 -5.88
N ASP A 52 -10.00 5.31 -6.92
CA ASP A 52 -9.53 5.77 -8.23
C ASP A 52 -8.98 7.19 -8.14
N ARG A 53 -7.77 7.39 -8.65
CA ARG A 53 -7.04 8.66 -8.59
C ARG A 53 -6.73 9.16 -7.17
N ALA A 54 -6.88 8.32 -6.16
CA ALA A 54 -6.32 8.58 -4.86
C ALA A 54 -4.80 8.39 -4.90
N THR A 55 -4.13 8.87 -3.89
CA THR A 55 -2.69 8.66 -3.71
C THR A 55 -2.43 8.04 -2.34
N TRP A 56 -1.33 7.29 -2.27
CA TRP A 56 -0.81 6.79 -1.00
C TRP A 56 0.51 7.48 -0.65
N HIS A 57 0.68 7.76 0.62
CA HIS A 57 1.98 7.97 1.23
C HIS A 57 2.17 6.88 2.28
N CYS A 58 3.17 6.05 2.08
CA CYS A 58 3.44 4.90 2.95
C CYS A 58 4.83 5.00 3.57
N VAL A 59 4.89 4.72 4.86
CA VAL A 59 6.15 4.61 5.61
C VAL A 59 6.11 3.29 6.35
N GLY A 60 7.19 2.53 6.21
CA GLY A 60 7.30 1.22 6.84
C GLY A 60 8.70 0.65 6.76
N GLY A 61 8.82 -0.62 7.08
CA GLY A 61 10.11 -1.29 7.06
C GLY A 61 10.02 -2.78 7.34
N LEU A 62 11.19 -3.40 7.26
CA LEU A 62 11.37 -4.83 7.52
C LEU A 62 12.80 -5.13 7.97
N THR A 63 12.97 -6.29 8.57
CA THR A 63 14.27 -6.88 8.83
C THR A 63 14.31 -8.24 8.14
N ALA A 64 15.29 -8.43 7.26
CA ALA A 64 15.51 -9.71 6.59
C ALA A 64 16.67 -10.44 7.26
N LEU A 65 16.52 -11.74 7.40
CA LEU A 65 17.56 -12.64 7.88
C LEU A 65 17.76 -13.76 6.86
N GLY A 66 18.95 -13.89 6.34
CA GLY A 66 19.24 -14.86 5.28
C GLY A 66 18.42 -14.61 4.01
N GLY A 67 18.09 -13.36 3.73
CA GLY A 67 17.33 -12.96 2.56
C GLY A 67 15.81 -13.11 2.68
N LYS A 68 15.30 -13.53 3.83
CA LYS A 68 13.86 -13.75 4.06
C LYS A 68 13.33 -12.86 5.19
N PHE A 69 12.06 -12.49 5.12
CA PHE A 69 11.41 -11.69 6.15
C PHE A 69 9.92 -12.07 6.29
N ASP A 70 9.39 -11.88 7.49
CA ASP A 70 7.98 -12.09 7.84
C ASP A 70 7.42 -10.94 8.68
N ASN A 71 8.14 -9.84 8.77
CA ASN A 71 7.92 -8.76 9.72
C ASN A 71 7.73 -7.39 9.06
N GLU A 72 7.49 -7.36 7.75
CA GLU A 72 7.21 -6.07 7.11
C GLU A 72 5.94 -5.48 7.66
N HIS A 73 5.98 -4.20 8.01
CA HIS A 73 4.82 -3.46 8.51
C HIS A 73 4.96 -1.97 8.21
N GLY A 74 3.85 -1.28 8.17
CA GLY A 74 3.83 0.14 7.97
C GLY A 74 2.42 0.71 8.01
N ILE A 75 2.34 2.00 7.73
CA ILE A 75 1.09 2.74 7.60
C ILE A 75 1.09 3.46 6.25
N CYS A 76 -0.07 3.47 5.60
CA CYS A 76 -0.34 4.27 4.43
C CYS A 76 -1.43 5.30 4.73
N LYS A 77 -1.17 6.54 4.36
CA LYS A 77 -2.20 7.57 4.26
C LYS A 77 -2.77 7.53 2.85
N TRP A 78 -4.09 7.47 2.75
CA TRP A 78 -4.83 7.60 1.50
C TRP A 78 -5.31 9.04 1.38
N GLN A 79 -4.95 9.72 0.31
CA GLN A 79 -5.49 11.02 -0.01
C GLN A 79 -6.47 10.88 -1.15
N PHE A 80 -7.75 11.10 -0.90
CA PHE A 80 -8.78 10.98 -1.91
C PHE A 80 -8.98 12.28 -2.69
N PRO A 81 -9.49 12.20 -3.93
CA PRO A 81 -9.76 13.41 -4.72
C PRO A 81 -10.73 14.39 -4.08
N ASP A 82 -11.61 13.93 -3.18
CA ASP A 82 -12.56 14.78 -2.46
C ASP A 82 -11.93 15.61 -1.31
N GLY A 83 -10.64 15.41 -1.05
CA GLY A 83 -9.90 16.12 0.00
C GLY A 83 -9.85 15.40 1.35
N ASP A 84 -10.66 14.36 1.55
CA ASP A 84 -10.63 13.57 2.77
C ASP A 84 -9.55 12.48 2.69
N THR A 85 -9.25 11.89 3.84
CA THR A 85 -8.17 10.92 4.00
C THR A 85 -8.65 9.64 4.68
N ALA A 86 -7.93 8.56 4.45
CA ALA A 86 -8.04 7.34 5.25
C ALA A 86 -6.63 6.87 5.61
N PHE A 87 -6.55 5.99 6.58
CA PHE A 87 -5.30 5.38 7.02
C PHE A 87 -5.45 3.89 7.07
N SER A 88 -4.44 3.20 6.59
CA SER A 88 -4.36 1.74 6.66
C SER A 88 -3.02 1.30 7.23
N THR A 89 -3.03 0.16 7.89
CA THR A 89 -1.82 -0.54 8.27
C THR A 89 -1.67 -1.79 7.40
N TYR A 90 -0.45 -2.26 7.23
CA TYR A 90 -0.19 -3.47 6.45
C TYR A 90 0.94 -4.27 7.07
N GLU A 91 0.94 -5.55 6.75
CA GLU A 91 1.99 -6.49 7.11
C GLU A 91 2.26 -7.43 5.94
N GLY A 92 3.48 -7.86 5.80
CA GLY A 92 3.87 -8.71 4.69
C GLY A 92 5.12 -9.52 4.99
N GLY A 93 5.40 -10.43 4.08
CA GLY A 93 6.57 -11.29 4.15
C GLY A 93 6.94 -11.83 2.79
N GLY A 94 8.16 -12.34 2.71
CA GLY A 94 8.68 -12.89 1.45
C GLY A 94 10.18 -13.04 1.50
N ALA A 95 10.78 -12.99 0.31
CA ALA A 95 12.23 -13.01 0.14
C ALA A 95 12.67 -11.78 -0.64
N LEU A 96 13.86 -11.28 -0.33
CA LEU A 96 14.44 -10.12 -1.02
C LEU A 96 14.54 -10.40 -2.54
N GLY A 97 14.10 -9.41 -3.33
CA GLY A 97 14.12 -9.51 -4.79
C GLY A 97 13.01 -10.39 -5.40
N LYS A 98 12.12 -10.93 -4.60
CA LYS A 98 10.98 -11.73 -5.03
C LYS A 98 9.68 -10.99 -4.80
N GLN A 99 8.58 -11.51 -5.35
CA GLN A 99 7.24 -10.98 -5.07
C GLN A 99 6.94 -11.10 -3.58
N VAL A 100 6.41 -10.02 -3.01
CA VAL A 100 5.97 -9.96 -1.63
C VAL A 100 4.45 -9.99 -1.62
N ASN A 101 3.88 -10.74 -0.69
CA ASN A 101 2.45 -10.78 -0.45
C ASN A 101 2.18 -10.33 0.99
N GLY A 102 1.05 -9.69 1.20
CA GLY A 102 0.68 -9.22 2.52
C GLY A 102 -0.79 -8.93 2.66
N LYS A 103 -1.12 -8.38 3.82
CA LYS A 103 -2.47 -8.00 4.22
C LYS A 103 -2.48 -6.54 4.62
N TRP A 104 -3.62 -5.90 4.44
CA TRP A 104 -3.84 -4.53 4.90
C TRP A 104 -5.23 -4.39 5.52
N ARG A 105 -5.41 -3.40 6.37
CA ARG A 105 -6.71 -3.03 6.93
C ARG A 105 -6.78 -1.54 7.20
N PHE A 106 -7.96 -0.96 7.09
CA PHE A 106 -8.18 0.42 7.51
C PHE A 106 -8.13 0.55 9.02
N ILE A 107 -7.60 1.69 9.50
CA ILE A 107 -7.49 2.01 10.92
C ILE A 107 -8.14 3.35 11.26
N GLY A 108 -8.66 4.08 10.28
CA GLY A 108 -9.35 5.35 10.50
C GLY A 108 -9.30 6.24 9.28
N GLY A 109 -9.80 7.44 9.44
CA GLY A 109 -9.84 8.44 8.39
C GLY A 109 -10.44 9.76 8.85
N THR A 110 -10.68 10.64 7.90
CA THR A 110 -11.31 11.94 8.12
C THR A 110 -12.56 12.09 7.25
N GLY A 111 -13.43 13.04 7.60
CA GLY A 111 -14.64 13.30 6.85
C GLY A 111 -15.49 12.05 6.69
N LYS A 112 -15.88 11.73 5.46
CA LYS A 112 -16.70 10.54 5.21
C LYS A 112 -16.00 9.21 5.50
N TYR A 113 -14.68 9.22 5.67
CA TYR A 113 -13.88 8.02 5.98
C TYR A 113 -13.58 7.88 7.46
N GLU A 114 -14.17 8.71 8.33
CA GLU A 114 -13.89 8.70 9.77
C GLU A 114 -14.13 7.32 10.41
N ASN A 115 -15.18 6.64 9.98
CA ASN A 115 -15.56 5.32 10.49
C ASN A 115 -15.25 4.20 9.51
N ILE A 116 -14.35 4.43 8.56
CA ILE A 116 -14.03 3.42 7.55
C ILE A 116 -13.49 2.16 8.20
N SER A 117 -13.97 1.03 7.73
CA SER A 117 -13.46 -0.30 8.03
C SER A 117 -13.24 -1.05 6.73
N GLY A 118 -12.50 -2.14 6.81
CA GLY A 118 -12.23 -2.97 5.65
C GLY A 118 -10.81 -3.49 5.69
N GLU A 119 -10.59 -4.51 4.88
CA GLU A 119 -9.34 -5.23 4.83
C GLU A 119 -9.12 -5.86 3.46
N GLY A 120 -7.92 -6.29 3.21
CA GLY A 120 -7.61 -6.95 1.97
C GLY A 120 -6.21 -7.52 1.95
N VAL A 121 -5.77 -7.83 0.76
CA VAL A 121 -4.46 -8.39 0.48
C VAL A 121 -3.76 -7.53 -0.56
N PHE A 122 -2.44 -7.61 -0.59
CA PHE A 122 -1.66 -6.97 -1.64
C PHE A 122 -0.55 -7.90 -2.12
N PHE A 123 -0.10 -7.65 -3.35
CA PHE A 123 1.21 -8.09 -3.74
C PHE A 123 2.05 -6.93 -4.25
N ARG A 124 3.35 -7.09 -4.12
CA ARG A 124 4.33 -6.12 -4.57
C ARG A 124 5.44 -6.81 -5.32
N GLN A 125 5.78 -6.27 -6.48
CA GLN A 125 6.90 -6.71 -7.30
C GLN A 125 7.84 -5.54 -7.48
N SER A 126 9.06 -5.66 -6.97
CA SER A 126 10.09 -4.65 -7.18
C SER A 126 10.44 -4.54 -8.66
N VAL A 127 10.61 -3.33 -9.11
CA VAL A 127 11.06 -3.01 -10.47
C VAL A 127 12.31 -2.15 -10.39
N ARG A 128 13.02 -2.01 -11.50
CA ARG A 128 14.19 -1.16 -11.54
C ARG A 128 13.78 0.31 -11.42
N GLY A 129 14.36 1.03 -10.46
CA GLY A 129 14.10 2.45 -10.29
C GLY A 129 14.47 3.27 -11.54
N ALA A 130 13.65 4.27 -11.86
CA ALA A 130 13.85 5.11 -13.03
C ALA A 130 15.12 5.98 -12.93
N LYS A 131 15.58 6.24 -11.71
CA LYS A 131 16.84 6.93 -11.45
C LYS A 131 17.51 6.36 -10.21
N ASP A 132 18.80 6.56 -10.12
CA ASP A 132 19.58 6.13 -8.96
C ASP A 132 19.02 6.73 -7.67
N GLY A 133 19.00 5.92 -6.61
CA GLY A 133 18.49 6.32 -5.30
C GLY A 133 16.98 6.23 -5.13
N THR A 134 16.26 5.85 -6.19
CA THR A 134 14.79 5.65 -6.11
C THR A 134 14.46 4.16 -6.12
N ALA A 135 13.72 3.72 -5.12
CA ALA A 135 13.12 2.40 -5.08
C ALA A 135 11.73 2.47 -5.72
N GLN A 136 11.43 1.55 -6.61
CA GLN A 136 10.12 1.46 -7.25
C GLN A 136 9.60 0.03 -7.20
N ALA A 137 8.28 -0.10 -7.10
CA ALA A 137 7.62 -1.40 -7.08
C ALA A 137 6.21 -1.29 -7.66
N TYR A 138 5.84 -2.28 -8.46
CA TYR A 138 4.44 -2.47 -8.85
C TYR A 138 3.67 -3.05 -7.67
N ASN A 139 2.50 -2.46 -7.41
CA ASN A 139 1.63 -2.89 -6.31
C ASN A 139 0.22 -3.13 -6.84
N LYS A 140 -0.39 -4.21 -6.42
CA LYS A 140 -1.80 -4.49 -6.64
C LYS A 140 -2.45 -4.85 -5.31
N SER A 141 -3.57 -4.20 -5.01
CA SER A 141 -4.29 -4.38 -3.75
C SER A 141 -5.75 -4.67 -4.02
N THR A 142 -6.30 -5.65 -3.32
CA THR A 142 -7.72 -5.99 -3.39
C THR A 142 -8.29 -6.15 -1.99
N GLY A 143 -9.58 -5.93 -1.87
CA GLY A 143 -10.26 -6.06 -0.58
C GLY A 143 -11.66 -5.50 -0.59
N THR A 144 -12.10 -5.11 0.58
CA THR A 144 -13.44 -4.55 0.81
C THR A 144 -13.36 -3.34 1.73
N TYR A 145 -14.38 -2.51 1.69
CA TYR A 145 -14.52 -1.37 2.58
C TYR A 145 -15.97 -1.18 3.02
N SER A 146 -16.14 -0.54 4.15
CA SER A 146 -17.40 -0.02 4.63
C SER A 146 -17.18 1.33 5.28
N LEU A 147 -18.05 2.28 5.01
CA LEU A 147 -17.99 3.64 5.57
C LEU A 147 -18.84 3.79 6.84
N ASN A 148 -19.49 2.76 7.25
CA ASN A 148 -20.37 2.81 8.44
C ASN A 148 -19.64 2.51 9.73
#